data_21546402b0b27db56323f6b5d5a0a174
#
_entry.id   21546402b0b27db56323f6b5d5a0a174
#
_cell.length_a   1.000
_cell.length_b   1.000
_cell.length_c   1.000
_cell.angle_alpha   90.00
_cell.angle_beta   90.00
_cell.angle_gamma   90.00
#
_symmetry.space_group_name_H-M   'P 1'
#
loop_
_entity.id
_entity.type
_entity.pdbx_description
1 polymer ?
#
loop_
_entity_poly.entity_id
_entity_poly.type
_entity_poly.pdbx_seq_one_letter_code
_entity_poly.pdbx_strand_id
1 'polypeptide(L)'
;MAIIPQLSLFAWEEIEELGDLERLRLVIEYMPDEQLMRVLEKERGKGRDDYPIRAMWNALLAGIVFQHDSDAKLLRELARNGQLRSLCGFNGKVPTPWAFSRFLHKVLMHQAEVEEMFDDLVRELKKIVPDFGKRLAIDSKAIKSYAAKKNKNEKEDGRRDLDADYGKKVYRGTREDGTRWEKIVKWCGYKLHLIVDASYELPIMFSVTKASVPDINEAHHLLEKMEERQPEILKKAEILTGD
;
A
#
# COMPACT_ATOMS: atom_id res chain seq x y z
N MET A 1 -12.89 46.73 -9.13
CA MET A 1 -13.39 45.43 -8.64
C MET A 1 -12.91 45.25 -7.22
N ALA A 2 -13.81 45.21 -6.25
CA ALA A 2 -13.43 44.90 -4.89
C ALA A 2 -13.12 43.42 -4.82
N ILE A 3 -11.87 43.06 -4.53
CA ILE A 3 -11.49 41.66 -4.21
C ILE A 3 -12.04 41.44 -2.81
N ILE A 4 -13.18 40.80 -2.71
CA ILE A 4 -13.67 40.31 -1.40
C ILE A 4 -12.76 39.10 -1.11
N PRO A 5 -11.90 39.16 -0.06
CA PRO A 5 -11.19 37.97 0.35
C PRO A 5 -12.26 36.93 0.73
N GLN A 6 -12.28 35.81 0.05
CA GLN A 6 -13.05 34.66 0.49
C GLN A 6 -12.39 34.16 1.78
N LEU A 7 -12.79 34.75 2.89
CA LEU A 7 -12.63 34.11 4.17
C LEU A 7 -13.50 32.86 4.11
N SER A 8 -12.91 31.72 4.31
CA SER A 8 -13.63 30.49 4.53
C SER A 8 -14.61 30.75 5.66
N LEU A 9 -15.92 30.76 5.34
CA LEU A 9 -16.97 31.00 6.34
C LEU A 9 -17.02 29.89 7.39
N PHE A 10 -16.44 28.74 7.08
CA PHE A 10 -16.33 27.58 7.96
C PHE A 10 -14.91 26.99 7.82
N ALA A 11 -14.30 26.61 8.90
CA ALA A 11 -13.20 25.67 8.86
C ALA A 11 -13.77 24.31 8.36
N TRP A 12 -13.08 23.64 7.45
CA TRP A 12 -13.53 22.34 6.94
C TRP A 12 -13.69 21.29 8.05
N GLU A 13 -13.04 21.50 9.19
CA GLU A 13 -13.11 20.72 10.43
C GLU A 13 -14.45 20.89 11.16
N GLU A 14 -15.17 21.98 10.91
CA GLU A 14 -16.50 22.28 11.50
C GLU A 14 -17.66 21.68 10.72
N ILE A 15 -17.41 21.04 9.57
CA ILE A 15 -18.43 20.32 8.82
C ILE A 15 -18.59 18.96 9.48
N GLU A 16 -19.70 18.77 10.20
CA GLU A 16 -20.01 17.57 10.99
C GLU A 16 -20.00 16.26 10.16
N GLU A 17 -20.22 16.34 8.85
CA GLU A 17 -20.21 15.17 7.96
C GLU A 17 -19.22 15.39 6.80
N LEU A 18 -18.03 14.83 6.91
CA LEU A 18 -17.01 14.83 5.85
C LEU A 18 -17.32 13.86 4.69
N GLY A 19 -18.40 13.05 4.81
CA GLY A 19 -18.73 12.03 3.82
C GLY A 19 -17.56 11.07 3.59
N ASP A 20 -17.16 10.87 2.33
CA ASP A 20 -16.05 9.96 1.99
C ASP A 20 -14.70 10.38 2.59
N LEU A 21 -14.52 11.66 2.97
CA LEU A 21 -13.29 12.14 3.61
C LEU A 21 -13.15 11.66 5.06
N GLU A 22 -14.24 11.27 5.71
CA GLU A 22 -14.22 10.74 7.09
C GLU A 22 -13.38 9.47 7.19
N ARG A 23 -13.46 8.60 6.19
CA ARG A 23 -12.62 7.40 6.12
C ARG A 23 -11.12 7.76 6.09
N LEU A 24 -10.75 8.77 5.32
CA LEU A 24 -9.37 9.24 5.28
C LEU A 24 -8.95 9.87 6.62
N ARG A 25 -9.82 10.66 7.25
CA ARG A 25 -9.57 11.25 8.57
C ARG A 25 -9.24 10.18 9.60
N LEU A 26 -10.03 9.12 9.67
CA LEU A 26 -9.79 7.98 10.56
C LEU A 26 -8.47 7.28 10.25
N VAL A 27 -8.16 7.05 8.98
CA VAL A 27 -6.87 6.44 8.59
C VAL A 27 -5.70 7.30 9.04
N ILE A 28 -5.74 8.63 8.84
CA ILE A 28 -4.68 9.54 9.27
C ILE A 28 -4.55 9.56 10.80
N GLU A 29 -5.67 9.52 11.53
CA GLU A 29 -5.69 9.59 12.99
C GLU A 29 -5.11 8.34 13.65
N TYR A 30 -5.42 7.14 13.09
CA TYR A 30 -5.05 5.87 13.72
C TYR A 30 -3.82 5.19 13.10
N MET A 31 -3.21 5.77 12.06
CA MET A 31 -2.01 5.20 11.44
C MET A 31 -0.79 5.36 12.37
N PRO A 32 -0.11 4.28 12.75
CA PRO A 32 1.05 4.33 13.65
C PRO A 32 2.33 4.74 12.90
N ASP A 33 2.32 5.86 12.21
CA ASP A 33 3.36 6.30 11.27
C ASP A 33 4.40 7.26 11.85
N GLU A 34 4.34 7.53 13.14
CA GLU A 34 5.15 8.57 13.79
C GLU A 34 6.66 8.33 13.64
N GLN A 35 7.10 7.07 13.72
CA GLN A 35 8.52 6.74 13.58
C GLN A 35 9.00 7.00 12.15
N LEU A 36 8.23 6.58 11.14
CA LEU A 36 8.52 6.86 9.73
C LEU A 36 8.59 8.37 9.47
N MET A 37 7.62 9.14 10.01
CA MET A 37 7.60 10.58 9.85
C MET A 37 8.84 11.24 10.45
N ARG A 38 9.28 10.86 11.65
CA ARG A 38 10.49 11.36 12.28
C ARG A 38 11.75 11.11 11.44
N VAL A 39 11.87 9.94 10.88
CA VAL A 39 13.03 9.58 10.03
C VAL A 39 13.03 10.42 8.75
N LEU A 40 11.90 10.50 8.05
CA LEU A 40 11.76 11.28 6.82
C LEU A 40 11.98 12.79 7.04
N GLU A 41 11.48 13.35 8.16
CA GLU A 41 11.72 14.75 8.52
C GLU A 41 13.19 15.02 8.86
N LYS A 42 13.85 14.11 9.56
CA LYS A 42 15.28 14.20 9.85
C LYS A 42 16.12 14.21 8.57
N GLU A 43 15.79 13.35 7.61
CA GLU A 43 16.47 13.30 6.30
C GLU A 43 16.21 14.55 5.46
N ARG A 44 15.04 15.14 5.55
CA ARG A 44 14.74 16.39 4.86
C ARG A 44 15.67 17.51 5.33
N GLY A 45 15.99 17.56 6.62
CA GLY A 45 16.83 18.57 7.22
C GLY A 45 16.22 19.98 7.10
N LYS A 46 17.08 20.99 6.96
CA LYS A 46 16.69 22.41 6.83
C LYS A 46 16.33 22.83 5.39
N GLY A 47 15.86 21.92 4.58
CA GLY A 47 15.48 22.19 3.19
C GLY A 47 14.22 23.06 3.07
N ARG A 48 13.89 23.41 1.82
CA ARG A 48 12.70 24.20 1.48
C ARG A 48 11.42 23.46 1.87
N ASP A 49 10.49 24.11 2.54
CA ASP A 49 9.25 23.52 3.08
C ASP A 49 8.01 23.77 2.20
N ASP A 50 8.20 23.71 0.89
CA ASP A 50 7.08 23.89 -0.05
C ASP A 50 6.03 22.75 0.10
N TYR A 51 6.48 21.56 0.51
CA TYR A 51 5.64 20.37 0.69
C TYR A 51 6.05 19.65 1.97
N PRO A 52 5.32 19.84 3.10
CA PRO A 52 5.58 19.14 4.36
C PRO A 52 5.54 17.62 4.19
N ILE A 53 6.45 16.90 4.83
CA ILE A 53 6.52 15.44 4.75
C ILE A 53 5.19 14.81 5.17
N ARG A 54 4.60 15.27 6.27
CA ARG A 54 3.30 14.78 6.75
C ARG A 54 2.20 14.96 5.69
N ALA A 55 2.14 16.12 5.03
CA ALA A 55 1.16 16.36 3.99
C ALA A 55 1.35 15.45 2.75
N MET A 56 2.60 15.18 2.38
CA MET A 56 2.94 14.24 1.31
C MET A 56 2.54 12.80 1.66
N TRP A 57 2.77 12.40 2.92
CA TRP A 57 2.37 11.09 3.42
C TRP A 57 0.84 10.95 3.47
N ASN A 58 0.13 11.93 4.01
CA ASN A 58 -1.33 11.93 4.03
C ASN A 58 -1.92 11.88 2.62
N ALA A 59 -1.28 12.54 1.64
CA ALA A 59 -1.67 12.43 0.24
C ALA A 59 -1.49 11.00 -0.31
N LEU A 60 -0.40 10.32 0.06
CA LEU A 60 -0.21 8.91 -0.32
C LEU A 60 -1.33 8.03 0.26
N LEU A 61 -1.64 8.19 1.55
CA LEU A 61 -2.75 7.49 2.20
C LEU A 61 -4.09 7.79 1.50
N ALA A 62 -4.33 9.05 1.13
CA ALA A 62 -5.51 9.44 0.36
C ALA A 62 -5.57 8.71 -0.99
N GLY A 63 -4.43 8.58 -1.67
CA GLY A 63 -4.34 7.81 -2.92
C GLY A 63 -4.81 6.36 -2.76
N ILE A 64 -4.44 5.73 -1.65
CA ILE A 64 -4.84 4.35 -1.30
C ILE A 64 -6.32 4.28 -0.91
N VAL A 65 -6.77 5.16 0.00
CA VAL A 65 -8.15 5.17 0.52
C VAL A 65 -9.17 5.40 -0.60
N PHE A 66 -8.88 6.31 -1.53
CA PHE A 66 -9.74 6.63 -2.67
C PHE A 66 -9.40 5.83 -3.92
N GLN A 67 -8.52 4.83 -3.82
CA GLN A 67 -8.18 3.90 -4.90
C GLN A 67 -7.74 4.61 -6.20
N HIS A 68 -6.95 5.68 -6.07
CA HIS A 68 -6.35 6.31 -7.24
C HIS A 68 -5.31 5.37 -7.85
N ASP A 69 -5.51 4.99 -9.10
CA ASP A 69 -4.65 4.04 -9.83
C ASP A 69 -3.33 4.67 -10.33
N SER A 70 -3.13 5.98 -10.11
CA SER A 70 -1.89 6.67 -10.46
C SER A 70 -1.70 7.97 -9.68
N ASP A 71 -0.44 8.33 -9.43
CA ASP A 71 -0.05 9.60 -8.82
C ASP A 71 -0.61 10.80 -9.58
N ALA A 72 -0.68 10.72 -10.90
CA ALA A 72 -1.22 11.80 -11.72
C ALA A 72 -2.72 12.04 -11.47
N LYS A 73 -3.49 10.99 -11.18
CA LYS A 73 -4.91 11.12 -10.81
C LYS A 73 -5.05 11.69 -9.40
N LEU A 74 -4.28 11.21 -8.44
CA LEU A 74 -4.23 11.73 -7.09
C LEU A 74 -3.89 13.23 -7.08
N LEU A 75 -2.81 13.64 -7.76
CA LEU A 75 -2.38 15.04 -7.79
C LEU A 75 -3.41 15.96 -8.46
N ARG A 76 -4.12 15.48 -9.48
CA ARG A 76 -5.24 16.22 -10.08
C ARG A 76 -6.41 16.35 -9.12
N GLU A 77 -6.70 15.29 -8.36
CA GLU A 77 -7.75 15.34 -7.32
C GLU A 77 -7.39 16.36 -6.24
N LEU A 78 -6.18 16.31 -5.70
CA LEU A 78 -5.68 17.28 -4.73
C LEU A 78 -5.75 18.73 -5.25
N ALA A 79 -5.52 18.94 -6.56
CA ALA A 79 -5.57 20.28 -7.15
C ALA A 79 -6.99 20.85 -7.19
N ARG A 80 -8.01 20.02 -7.47
CA ARG A 80 -9.41 20.46 -7.63
C ARG A 80 -10.23 20.36 -6.34
N ASN A 81 -9.89 19.43 -5.42
CA ASN A 81 -10.61 19.19 -4.19
C ASN A 81 -9.93 19.91 -3.01
N GLY A 82 -10.49 21.05 -2.63
CA GLY A 82 -9.96 21.87 -1.52
C GLY A 82 -10.07 21.19 -0.15
N GLN A 83 -11.14 20.41 0.09
CA GLN A 83 -11.32 19.67 1.35
C GLN A 83 -10.26 18.57 1.50
N LEU A 84 -10.07 17.75 0.47
CA LEU A 84 -9.05 16.72 0.44
C LEU A 84 -7.65 17.32 0.65
N ARG A 85 -7.34 18.42 -0.06
CA ARG A 85 -6.07 19.12 0.07
C ARG A 85 -5.83 19.64 1.48
N SER A 86 -6.84 20.24 2.10
CA SER A 86 -6.79 20.73 3.49
C SER A 86 -6.61 19.59 4.48
N LEU A 87 -7.38 18.51 4.33
CA LEU A 87 -7.30 17.32 5.18
C LEU A 87 -5.91 16.66 5.11
N CYS A 88 -5.29 16.62 3.93
CA CYS A 88 -3.90 16.18 3.80
C CYS A 88 -2.87 17.12 4.45
N GLY A 89 -3.23 18.37 4.73
CA GLY A 89 -2.35 19.38 5.35
C GLY A 89 -1.60 20.26 4.36
N PHE A 90 -2.07 20.40 3.11
CA PHE A 90 -1.48 21.34 2.16
C PHE A 90 -2.11 22.75 2.24
N ASN A 91 -1.27 23.74 2.46
CA ASN A 91 -1.67 25.16 2.48
C ASN A 91 -1.68 25.76 1.07
N GLY A 92 -2.61 25.32 0.22
CA GLY A 92 -2.89 25.90 -1.10
C GLY A 92 -2.08 25.34 -2.27
N LYS A 93 -0.82 24.94 -2.11
CA LYS A 93 0.01 24.38 -3.17
C LYS A 93 -0.04 22.86 -3.16
N VAL A 94 -0.31 22.27 -4.33
CA VAL A 94 -0.24 20.82 -4.55
C VAL A 94 1.17 20.43 -5.00
N PRO A 95 1.72 19.29 -4.57
CA PRO A 95 3.04 18.86 -5.01
C PRO A 95 3.10 18.64 -6.52
N THR A 96 4.24 18.98 -7.10
CA THR A 96 4.51 18.61 -8.49
C THR A 96 4.72 17.09 -8.61
N PRO A 97 4.47 16.48 -9.79
CA PRO A 97 4.72 15.05 -9.99
C PRO A 97 6.15 14.64 -9.62
N TRP A 98 7.14 15.47 -9.93
CA TRP A 98 8.54 15.25 -9.55
C TRP A 98 8.80 15.28 -8.05
N ALA A 99 8.15 16.20 -7.34
CA ALA A 99 8.27 16.27 -5.88
C ALA A 99 7.65 15.04 -5.23
N PHE A 100 6.47 14.63 -5.71
CA PHE A 100 5.78 13.45 -5.20
C PHE A 100 6.55 12.16 -5.51
N SER A 101 7.06 11.98 -6.72
CA SER A 101 7.90 10.83 -7.08
C SER A 101 9.17 10.73 -6.23
N ARG A 102 9.86 11.85 -5.96
CA ARG A 102 11.03 11.85 -5.05
C ARG A 102 10.65 11.48 -3.61
N PHE A 103 9.48 11.92 -3.15
CA PHE A 103 8.96 11.53 -1.85
C PHE A 103 8.69 10.02 -1.78
N LEU A 104 7.99 9.46 -2.78
CA LEU A 104 7.75 8.01 -2.86
C LEU A 104 9.05 7.22 -2.85
N HIS A 105 10.05 7.67 -3.61
CA HIS A 105 11.36 7.02 -3.61
C HIS A 105 12.01 7.02 -2.22
N LYS A 106 11.88 8.11 -1.47
CA LYS A 106 12.37 8.16 -0.07
C LYS A 106 11.61 7.17 0.82
N VAL A 107 10.29 7.11 0.72
CA VAL A 107 9.49 6.13 1.49
C VAL A 107 9.93 4.70 1.20
N LEU A 108 10.21 4.37 -0.06
CA LEU A 108 10.71 3.05 -0.46
C LEU A 108 12.08 2.69 0.14
N MET A 109 12.90 3.68 0.46
CA MET A 109 14.19 3.45 1.14
C MET A 109 14.03 3.12 2.64
N HIS A 110 12.83 3.34 3.19
CA HIS A 110 12.48 3.09 4.60
C HIS A 110 11.52 1.93 4.76
N GLN A 111 11.82 0.83 4.05
CA GLN A 111 10.97 -0.37 4.09
C GLN A 111 10.82 -0.95 5.51
N ALA A 112 11.89 -0.90 6.32
CA ALA A 112 11.86 -1.43 7.68
C ALA A 112 10.84 -0.70 8.56
N GLU A 113 10.78 0.64 8.46
CA GLU A 113 9.83 1.46 9.20
C GLU A 113 8.37 1.24 8.72
N VAL A 114 8.18 1.01 7.41
CA VAL A 114 6.87 0.67 6.86
C VAL A 114 6.42 -0.72 7.34
N GLU A 115 7.33 -1.69 7.39
CA GLU A 115 7.03 -3.03 7.92
C GLU A 115 6.73 -2.98 9.44
N GLU A 116 7.47 -2.18 10.20
CA GLU A 116 7.20 -2.00 11.64
C GLU A 116 5.81 -1.40 11.88
N MET A 117 5.44 -0.37 11.10
CA MET A 117 4.11 0.22 11.12
C MET A 117 3.01 -0.82 10.83
N PHE A 118 3.25 -1.72 9.87
CA PHE A 118 2.32 -2.81 9.59
C PHE A 118 2.19 -3.78 10.76
N ASP A 119 3.31 -4.14 11.40
CA ASP A 119 3.30 -5.01 12.57
C ASP A 119 2.59 -4.37 13.77
N ASP A 120 2.72 -3.05 13.94
CA ASP A 120 1.98 -2.31 14.97
C ASP A 120 0.47 -2.42 14.75
N LEU A 121 0.00 -2.25 13.51
CA LEU A 121 -1.40 -2.43 13.15
C LEU A 121 -1.89 -3.86 13.45
N VAL A 122 -1.10 -4.87 13.11
CA VAL A 122 -1.43 -6.27 13.41
C VAL A 122 -1.50 -6.51 14.92
N ARG A 123 -0.59 -5.92 15.71
CA ARG A 123 -0.61 -5.98 17.17
C ARG A 123 -1.87 -5.35 17.77
N GLU A 124 -2.31 -4.22 17.22
CA GLU A 124 -3.57 -3.59 17.66
C GLU A 124 -4.81 -4.41 17.28
N LEU A 125 -4.86 -4.95 16.06
CA LEU A 125 -5.94 -5.84 15.62
C LEU A 125 -6.08 -7.06 16.55
N LYS A 126 -4.96 -7.67 16.96
CA LYS A 126 -4.95 -8.79 17.90
C LYS A 126 -5.61 -8.46 19.24
N LYS A 127 -5.56 -7.20 19.71
CA LYS A 127 -6.19 -6.78 20.96
C LYS A 127 -7.70 -6.58 20.83
N ILE A 128 -8.16 -6.17 19.65
CA ILE A 128 -9.54 -5.74 19.40
C ILE A 128 -10.39 -6.87 18.85
N VAL A 129 -9.80 -7.70 17.95
CA VAL A 129 -10.54 -8.71 17.19
C VAL A 129 -10.52 -10.04 17.92
N PRO A 130 -11.68 -10.60 18.32
CA PRO A 130 -11.76 -11.91 18.99
C PRO A 130 -11.22 -13.02 18.09
N ASP A 131 -10.47 -13.97 18.69
CA ASP A 131 -9.93 -15.15 17.98
C ASP A 131 -9.03 -14.86 16.78
N PHE A 132 -8.59 -13.61 16.59
CA PHE A 132 -7.69 -13.21 15.50
C PHE A 132 -6.42 -14.07 15.49
N GLY A 133 -6.10 -14.60 14.32
CA GLY A 133 -4.94 -15.45 14.08
C GLY A 133 -5.15 -16.95 14.38
N LYS A 134 -6.35 -17.42 14.76
CA LYS A 134 -6.61 -18.84 14.93
C LYS A 134 -6.67 -19.62 13.64
N ARG A 135 -7.22 -19.01 12.58
CA ARG A 135 -7.35 -19.61 11.27
C ARG A 135 -6.57 -18.79 10.26
N LEU A 136 -5.51 -19.36 9.73
CA LEU A 136 -4.62 -18.71 8.81
C LEU A 136 -4.84 -19.23 7.38
N ALA A 137 -4.73 -18.33 6.42
CA ALA A 137 -4.65 -18.71 5.02
C ALA A 137 -3.44 -18.04 4.37
N ILE A 138 -2.75 -18.76 3.48
CA ILE A 138 -1.66 -18.24 2.66
C ILE A 138 -2.13 -18.20 1.21
N ASP A 139 -2.00 -17.06 0.56
CA ASP A 139 -2.27 -16.91 -0.88
C ASP A 139 -1.33 -15.90 -1.51
N SER A 140 -1.26 -15.90 -2.83
CA SER A 140 -0.46 -14.96 -3.61
C SER A 140 -1.29 -14.25 -4.68
N LYS A 141 -1.06 -12.93 -4.80
CA LYS A 141 -1.71 -12.09 -5.79
C LYS A 141 -0.71 -11.52 -6.78
N ALA A 142 -1.02 -11.63 -8.08
CA ALA A 142 -0.23 -11.01 -9.13
C ALA A 142 -0.32 -9.48 -9.09
N ILE A 143 0.84 -8.82 -9.07
CA ILE A 143 0.96 -7.37 -9.22
C ILE A 143 1.60 -7.11 -10.58
N LYS A 144 0.84 -6.48 -11.49
CA LYS A 144 1.35 -6.13 -12.81
C LYS A 144 2.21 -4.88 -12.72
N SER A 145 3.43 -4.95 -13.27
CA SER A 145 4.23 -3.75 -13.52
C SER A 145 3.72 -3.03 -14.77
N TYR A 146 3.83 -1.71 -14.78
CA TYR A 146 3.61 -0.89 -15.97
C TYR A 146 4.83 -0.87 -16.90
N ALA A 147 5.94 -1.49 -16.51
CA ALA A 147 7.12 -1.62 -17.35
C ALA A 147 6.81 -2.45 -18.60
N ALA A 148 7.23 -1.95 -19.76
CA ALA A 148 7.17 -2.73 -20.99
C ALA A 148 8.20 -3.89 -20.94
N LYS A 149 7.90 -4.99 -21.66
CA LYS A 149 8.83 -6.11 -21.81
C LYS A 149 10.18 -5.60 -22.32
N LYS A 150 11.28 -5.96 -21.64
CA LYS A 150 12.63 -5.71 -22.14
C LYS A 150 12.83 -6.42 -23.47
N ASN A 151 13.24 -5.69 -24.51
CA ASN A 151 13.84 -6.31 -25.67
C ASN A 151 15.24 -6.82 -25.28
N LYS A 152 15.61 -8.01 -25.74
CA LYS A 152 16.92 -8.62 -25.43
C LYS A 152 18.14 -7.73 -25.73
N ASN A 153 17.98 -6.75 -26.61
CA ASN A 153 19.04 -5.86 -27.08
C ASN A 153 18.97 -4.42 -26.53
N GLU A 154 18.09 -4.16 -25.56
CA GLU A 154 17.88 -2.81 -25.02
C GLU A 154 18.80 -2.56 -23.82
N LYS A 155 19.60 -1.49 -23.88
CA LYS A 155 20.42 -1.04 -22.75
C LYS A 155 19.54 -0.61 -21.60
N GLU A 156 19.98 -0.87 -20.38
CA GLU A 156 19.30 -0.41 -19.16
C GLU A 156 19.38 1.12 -19.10
N ASP A 157 18.22 1.79 -19.19
CA ASP A 157 18.13 3.26 -19.15
C ASP A 157 17.61 3.81 -17.80
N GLY A 158 17.44 2.94 -16.81
CA GLY A 158 16.93 3.30 -15.47
C GLY A 158 15.45 3.69 -15.40
N ARG A 159 14.72 3.67 -16.53
CA ARG A 159 13.31 4.07 -16.60
C ARG A 159 12.32 2.90 -16.47
N ARG A 160 12.81 1.69 -16.16
CA ARG A 160 12.01 0.46 -16.09
C ARG A 160 12.23 -0.24 -14.77
N ASP A 161 11.24 -1.04 -14.36
CA ASP A 161 11.39 -1.98 -13.26
C ASP A 161 12.36 -3.09 -13.68
N LEU A 162 13.62 -2.95 -13.30
CA LEU A 162 14.70 -3.85 -13.70
C LEU A 162 14.56 -5.23 -13.06
N ASP A 163 13.91 -5.30 -11.93
CA ASP A 163 13.68 -6.50 -11.11
C ASP A 163 12.32 -7.15 -11.33
N ALA A 164 11.42 -6.53 -12.11
CA ALA A 164 10.18 -7.16 -12.54
C ALA A 164 10.45 -8.37 -13.45
N ASP A 165 9.69 -9.44 -13.26
CA ASP A 165 9.85 -10.69 -14.00
C ASP A 165 8.49 -11.27 -14.43
N TYR A 166 8.52 -12.38 -15.21
CA TYR A 166 7.35 -13.03 -15.74
C TYR A 166 6.81 -14.08 -14.81
N GLY A 167 5.54 -13.89 -14.38
CA GLY A 167 4.74 -14.90 -13.72
C GLY A 167 3.79 -15.61 -14.67
N LYS A 168 3.44 -16.85 -14.31
CA LYS A 168 2.48 -17.68 -15.01
C LYS A 168 1.59 -18.38 -13.99
N LYS A 169 0.26 -18.23 -14.12
CA LYS A 169 -0.72 -19.01 -13.37
C LYS A 169 -1.56 -19.84 -14.35
N VAL A 170 -1.74 -21.11 -14.03
CA VAL A 170 -2.49 -22.05 -14.87
C VAL A 170 -3.75 -22.44 -14.11
N TYR A 171 -4.89 -22.10 -14.65
CA TYR A 171 -6.18 -22.52 -14.12
C TYR A 171 -6.67 -23.71 -14.93
N ARG A 172 -7.17 -24.71 -14.24
CA ARG A 172 -7.74 -25.91 -14.86
C ARG A 172 -9.09 -26.19 -14.24
N GLY A 173 -10.00 -26.69 -15.05
CA GLY A 173 -11.33 -27.06 -14.57
C GLY A 173 -12.02 -28.01 -15.55
N THR A 174 -13.18 -28.50 -15.13
CA THR A 174 -14.06 -29.30 -15.96
C THR A 174 -15.38 -28.58 -16.12
N ARG A 175 -15.87 -28.44 -17.34
CA ARG A 175 -17.17 -27.87 -17.64
C ARG A 175 -18.29 -28.85 -17.27
N GLU A 176 -19.51 -28.37 -17.22
CA GLU A 176 -20.71 -29.21 -16.95
C GLU A 176 -20.88 -30.34 -17.96
N ASP A 177 -20.41 -30.18 -19.21
CA ASP A 177 -20.41 -31.18 -20.28
C ASP A 177 -19.25 -32.21 -20.15
N GLY A 178 -18.45 -32.13 -19.09
CA GLY A 178 -17.31 -33.02 -18.86
C GLY A 178 -16.01 -32.64 -19.59
N THR A 179 -16.02 -31.60 -20.42
CA THR A 179 -14.82 -31.14 -21.11
C THR A 179 -13.85 -30.43 -20.16
N ARG A 180 -12.56 -30.79 -20.23
CA ARG A 180 -11.50 -30.14 -19.47
C ARG A 180 -11.11 -28.85 -20.17
N TRP A 181 -10.88 -27.80 -19.37
CA TRP A 181 -10.35 -26.54 -19.86
C TRP A 181 -9.09 -26.14 -19.11
N GLU A 182 -8.20 -25.44 -19.78
CA GLU A 182 -7.01 -24.82 -19.21
C GLU A 182 -6.96 -23.36 -19.64
N LYS A 183 -6.73 -22.46 -18.66
CA LYS A 183 -6.51 -21.04 -18.90
C LYS A 183 -5.16 -20.63 -18.34
N ILE A 184 -4.29 -20.14 -19.18
CA ILE A 184 -2.97 -19.65 -18.81
C ILE A 184 -3.03 -18.12 -18.72
N VAL A 185 -2.73 -17.57 -17.54
CA VAL A 185 -2.55 -16.14 -17.32
C VAL A 185 -1.07 -15.86 -17.14
N LYS A 186 -0.52 -14.95 -17.93
CA LYS A 186 0.86 -14.49 -17.83
C LYS A 186 0.86 -13.00 -17.53
N TRP A 187 1.79 -12.56 -16.67
CA TRP A 187 2.00 -11.15 -16.39
C TRP A 187 3.49 -10.85 -16.22
N CYS A 188 3.88 -9.60 -16.39
CA CYS A 188 5.19 -9.08 -16.00
C CYS A 188 5.01 -8.23 -14.75
N GLY A 189 5.85 -8.43 -13.73
CA GLY A 189 5.76 -7.69 -12.48
C GLY A 189 6.19 -8.51 -11.28
N TYR A 190 5.35 -8.50 -10.26
CA TYR A 190 5.61 -9.04 -8.94
C TYR A 190 4.48 -9.95 -8.47
N LYS A 191 4.69 -10.60 -7.33
CA LYS A 191 3.66 -11.26 -6.53
C LYS A 191 3.64 -10.65 -5.14
N LEU A 192 2.47 -10.39 -4.63
CA LEU A 192 2.22 -10.12 -3.22
C LEU A 192 1.80 -11.45 -2.58
N HIS A 193 2.59 -11.94 -1.65
CA HIS A 193 2.27 -13.10 -0.84
C HIS A 193 1.76 -12.62 0.51
N LEU A 194 0.68 -13.21 1.01
CA LEU A 194 0.01 -12.81 2.23
C LEU A 194 -0.25 -14.03 3.12
N ILE A 195 -0.05 -13.86 4.42
CA ILE A 195 -0.72 -14.65 5.44
C ILE A 195 -1.84 -13.76 5.99
N VAL A 196 -3.06 -14.28 5.98
CA VAL A 196 -4.25 -13.57 6.45
C VAL A 196 -4.95 -14.37 7.53
N ASP A 197 -5.68 -13.71 8.41
CA ASP A 197 -6.72 -14.34 9.21
C ASP A 197 -7.89 -14.69 8.29
N ALA A 198 -8.20 -15.99 8.16
CA ALA A 198 -9.22 -16.48 7.22
C ALA A 198 -10.66 -16.16 7.66
N SER A 199 -10.87 -15.83 8.95
CA SER A 199 -12.20 -15.49 9.50
C SER A 199 -12.57 -14.05 9.23
N TYR A 200 -11.57 -13.15 9.28
CA TYR A 200 -11.76 -11.70 9.16
C TYR A 200 -11.20 -11.12 7.85
N GLU A 201 -10.50 -11.95 7.06
CA GLU A 201 -9.83 -11.53 5.80
C GLU A 201 -8.80 -10.39 6.01
N LEU A 202 -8.22 -10.33 7.21
CA LEU A 202 -7.26 -9.29 7.58
C LEU A 202 -5.82 -9.80 7.44
N PRO A 203 -4.92 -9.01 6.85
CA PRO A 203 -3.54 -9.42 6.66
C PRO A 203 -2.77 -9.45 7.98
N ILE A 204 -1.92 -10.46 8.15
CA ILE A 204 -1.04 -10.67 9.30
C ILE A 204 0.42 -10.52 8.92
N MET A 205 0.80 -11.03 7.74
CA MET A 205 2.16 -10.97 7.21
C MET A 205 2.12 -10.81 5.71
N PHE A 206 3.10 -10.11 5.16
CA PHE A 206 3.23 -9.97 3.71
C PHE A 206 4.68 -10.04 3.24
N SER A 207 4.84 -10.39 1.98
CA SER A 207 6.08 -10.26 1.23
C SER A 207 5.78 -9.93 -0.22
N VAL A 208 6.69 -9.20 -0.86
CA VAL A 208 6.61 -8.89 -2.29
C VAL A 208 7.83 -9.48 -2.99
N THR A 209 7.58 -10.33 -3.97
CA THR A 209 8.65 -10.98 -4.74
C THR A 209 8.50 -10.72 -6.23
N LYS A 210 9.55 -11.07 -7.00
CA LYS A 210 9.44 -11.16 -8.46
C LYS A 210 8.37 -12.18 -8.84
N ALA A 211 7.67 -11.94 -9.94
CA ALA A 211 6.56 -12.79 -10.36
C ALA A 211 6.96 -14.25 -10.66
N SER A 212 8.24 -14.53 -10.91
CA SER A 212 8.77 -15.88 -11.17
C SER A 212 8.98 -16.73 -9.91
N VAL A 213 9.02 -16.12 -8.71
CA VAL A 213 9.27 -16.84 -7.46
C VAL A 213 8.14 -17.83 -7.17
N PRO A 214 8.44 -19.11 -6.88
CA PRO A 214 7.43 -20.11 -6.53
C PRO A 214 6.75 -19.77 -5.20
N ASP A 215 5.42 -19.95 -5.14
CA ASP A 215 4.63 -19.60 -3.96
C ASP A 215 5.02 -20.45 -2.75
N ILE A 216 5.38 -21.72 -2.95
CA ILE A 216 5.81 -22.61 -1.86
C ILE A 216 7.08 -22.13 -1.14
N ASN A 217 8.06 -21.62 -1.89
CA ASN A 217 9.30 -21.12 -1.29
C ASN A 217 9.03 -19.89 -0.42
N GLU A 218 8.16 -19.01 -0.92
CA GLU A 218 7.82 -17.78 -0.21
C GLU A 218 6.90 -18.04 0.99
N ALA A 219 6.06 -19.08 0.94
CA ALA A 219 5.26 -19.51 2.08
C ALA A 219 6.15 -19.91 3.28
N HIS A 220 7.25 -20.62 3.06
CA HIS A 220 8.21 -20.96 4.11
C HIS A 220 8.86 -19.69 4.69
N HIS A 221 9.32 -18.80 3.84
CA HIS A 221 9.92 -17.52 4.27
C HIS A 221 8.94 -16.66 5.07
N LEU A 222 7.65 -16.59 4.65
CA LEU A 222 6.62 -15.87 5.40
C LEU A 222 6.35 -16.48 6.78
N LEU A 223 6.39 -17.81 6.91
CA LEU A 223 6.24 -18.47 8.21
C LEU A 223 7.43 -18.21 9.12
N GLU A 224 8.67 -18.25 8.60
CA GLU A 224 9.87 -17.87 9.35
C GLU A 224 9.79 -16.42 9.82
N LYS A 225 9.43 -15.50 8.91
CA LYS A 225 9.22 -14.08 9.23
C LYS A 225 8.12 -13.89 10.28
N MET A 226 7.04 -14.69 10.23
CA MET A 226 5.97 -14.65 11.19
C MET A 226 6.41 -15.17 12.57
N GLU A 227 7.27 -16.20 12.62
CA GLU A 227 7.86 -16.70 13.87
C GLU A 227 8.72 -15.65 14.57
N GLU A 228 9.46 -14.84 13.79
CA GLU A 228 10.30 -13.77 14.33
C GLU A 228 9.48 -12.56 14.79
N ARG A 229 8.50 -12.12 14.01
CA ARG A 229 7.82 -10.83 14.19
C ARG A 229 6.48 -10.93 14.93
N GLN A 230 5.76 -12.06 14.76
CA GLN A 230 4.43 -12.32 15.33
C GLN A 230 4.32 -13.70 15.98
N PRO A 231 5.28 -14.13 16.85
CA PRO A 231 5.35 -15.49 17.38
C PRO A 231 4.09 -15.90 18.16
N GLU A 232 3.43 -14.94 18.77
CA GLU A 232 2.22 -15.17 19.56
C GLU A 232 1.01 -15.55 18.69
N ILE A 233 0.93 -15.01 17.47
CA ILE A 233 -0.15 -15.36 16.53
C ILE A 233 0.11 -16.77 16.01
N LEU A 234 1.35 -17.08 15.64
CA LEU A 234 1.72 -18.40 15.14
C LEU A 234 1.45 -19.51 16.17
N LYS A 235 1.75 -19.26 17.45
CA LYS A 235 1.45 -20.19 18.55
C LYS A 235 -0.04 -20.41 18.78
N LYS A 236 -0.86 -19.41 18.49
CA LYS A 236 -2.33 -19.45 18.65
C LYS A 236 -3.02 -20.11 17.46
N ALA A 237 -2.35 -20.20 16.32
CA ALA A 237 -2.92 -20.74 15.09
C ALA A 237 -3.27 -22.22 15.23
N GLU A 238 -4.51 -22.56 14.93
CA GLU A 238 -5.05 -23.92 14.96
C GLU A 238 -5.07 -24.56 13.57
N ILE A 239 -5.26 -23.74 12.54
CA ILE A 239 -5.40 -24.16 11.14
C ILE A 239 -4.60 -23.21 10.25
N LEU A 240 -3.86 -23.79 9.33
CA LEU A 240 -3.20 -23.08 8.23
C LEU A 240 -3.63 -23.74 6.92
N THR A 241 -4.19 -22.94 6.01
CA THR A 241 -4.61 -23.39 4.67
C THR A 241 -3.84 -22.63 3.60
N GLY A 242 -3.58 -23.27 2.48
CA GLY A 242 -2.94 -22.67 1.30
C GLY A 242 -3.19 -23.54 0.08
N ASP A 243 -3.11 -22.94 -1.13
CA ASP A 243 -3.21 -23.63 -2.43
C ASP A 243 -1.89 -24.29 -2.83
#